data_0d3474671a8ef365fd19eae42dc767b3
#
_entry.id   0d3474671a8ef365fd19eae42dc767b3
#
_cell.length_a   1.000
_cell.length_b   1.000
_cell.length_c   1.000
_cell.angle_alpha   90.00
_cell.angle_beta   90.00
_cell.angle_gamma   90.00
#
_symmetry.space_group_name_H-M   'P 1'
#
loop_
_entity.id
_entity.type
_entity.pdbx_description
1 polymer ?
#
loop_
_entity_poly.entity_id
_entity_poly.type
_entity_poly.pdbx_seq_one_letter_code
_entity_poly.pdbx_strand_id
1 'polypeptide(L)'
;MSPVAEPEELLNPALAKAAQQNPGVEDILADARAHNTGTVKDHTMVLNMGPQHPSTHGVLRLVLEIDGEAVVGLAPDIGYLHTGIEKTCEAKFYQQVVPLTDRIDYLSPMSNNLCYCLAVEKLLELEIPERAQYLRVLFNELTRIQSHLVWLGTHAMDIGALTVFLYCFREREELLRIFEAVSGQRMMTSYFRIGGLSLEPPADVYQQIRDFLAIMPSRIDQYENLLTGNPIWMGRLKGVGYLSPEDGIALGVTGPPLRASGVDFDLRRDMPYSGYDKFSFKVPVSDVGDVWARYVVRMEEMRESVKICQQALDGLPSGRIVADAPKIILPDREQMKTQMESLIHHFKIVTEGFAVPAGEVFQAIESPRGEMGYYVVSDGTAKPYRVHMRNPSFATLQALETMCKGRLLADVVSVIGSIDIVLGEIDR
;
A
#
# COMPACT_ATOMS: atom_id res chain seq x y z
N MET A 1 -0.34 -10.01 -56.31
CA MET A 1 -0.79 -10.31 -54.92
C MET A 1 0.44 -10.93 -54.24
N SER A 2 1.15 -10.15 -53.46
CA SER A 2 2.23 -10.66 -52.60
C SER A 2 1.65 -11.45 -51.45
N PRO A 3 2.24 -12.56 -51.02
CA PRO A 3 1.74 -13.29 -49.89
C PRO A 3 1.82 -12.43 -48.61
N VAL A 4 0.76 -12.45 -47.84
CA VAL A 4 0.72 -11.83 -46.50
C VAL A 4 1.71 -12.61 -45.66
N ALA A 5 2.68 -11.92 -45.06
CA ALA A 5 3.66 -12.52 -44.17
C ALA A 5 2.94 -13.21 -42.98
N GLU A 6 3.43 -14.38 -42.64
CA GLU A 6 2.92 -15.10 -41.45
C GLU A 6 3.15 -14.27 -40.19
N PRO A 7 2.28 -14.38 -39.15
CA PRO A 7 2.37 -13.56 -37.94
C PRO A 7 3.71 -13.66 -37.19
N GLU A 8 4.46 -14.73 -37.38
CA GLU A 8 5.79 -14.94 -36.75
C GLU A 8 6.89 -14.07 -37.39
N GLU A 9 6.74 -13.59 -38.64
CA GLU A 9 7.73 -12.74 -39.28
C GLU A 9 7.68 -11.25 -38.86
N LEU A 10 6.62 -10.84 -38.15
CA LEU A 10 6.42 -9.48 -37.65
C LEU A 10 6.97 -9.24 -36.22
N LEU A 11 7.38 -10.29 -35.53
CA LEU A 11 7.99 -10.18 -34.21
C LEU A 11 9.46 -9.79 -34.33
N ASN A 12 9.82 -8.66 -33.71
CA ASN A 12 11.22 -8.28 -33.53
C ASN A 12 12.00 -9.48 -32.96
N PRO A 13 13.14 -9.91 -33.59
CA PRO A 13 13.92 -11.07 -33.15
C PRO A 13 14.32 -11.05 -31.66
N ALA A 14 14.44 -9.87 -31.06
CA ALA A 14 14.70 -9.71 -29.64
C ALA A 14 13.48 -10.09 -28.77
N LEU A 15 12.25 -9.80 -29.24
CA LEU A 15 11.01 -10.17 -28.57
C LEU A 15 10.70 -11.66 -28.71
N ALA A 16 10.97 -12.26 -29.87
CA ALA A 16 10.85 -13.69 -30.08
C ALA A 16 11.80 -14.49 -29.17
N LYS A 17 13.02 -13.97 -28.96
CA LYS A 17 14.00 -14.58 -28.05
C LYS A 17 13.64 -14.42 -26.58
N ALA A 18 13.04 -13.29 -26.20
CA ALA A 18 12.52 -13.05 -24.85
C ALA A 18 11.27 -13.92 -24.54
N ALA A 19 10.41 -14.14 -25.53
CA ALA A 19 9.26 -15.04 -25.41
C ALA A 19 9.69 -16.50 -25.21
N GLN A 20 10.73 -16.96 -25.91
CA GLN A 20 11.31 -18.29 -25.72
C GLN A 20 11.98 -18.50 -24.36
N GLN A 21 12.44 -17.42 -23.71
CA GLN A 21 13.07 -17.46 -22.38
C GLN A 21 12.08 -17.33 -21.22
N ASN A 22 10.82 -17.01 -21.49
CA ASN A 22 9.79 -16.82 -20.47
C ASN A 22 8.50 -17.60 -20.85
N PRO A 23 8.46 -18.93 -20.54
CA PRO A 23 7.34 -19.80 -20.92
C PRO A 23 5.97 -19.32 -20.40
N GLY A 24 5.95 -18.49 -19.33
CA GLY A 24 4.70 -17.91 -18.83
C GLY A 24 4.03 -16.89 -19.76
N VAL A 25 4.72 -16.37 -20.77
CA VAL A 25 4.10 -15.40 -21.72
C VAL A 25 3.16 -16.10 -22.70
N GLU A 26 3.51 -17.29 -23.17
CA GLU A 26 2.61 -18.09 -24.02
C GLU A 26 1.39 -18.57 -23.24
N ASP A 27 1.58 -18.97 -21.99
CA ASP A 27 0.50 -19.36 -21.09
C ASP A 27 -0.43 -18.18 -20.76
N ILE A 28 0.12 -16.99 -20.49
CA ILE A 28 -0.65 -15.76 -20.24
C ILE A 28 -1.47 -15.36 -21.47
N LEU A 29 -0.88 -15.44 -22.65
CA LEU A 29 -1.58 -15.17 -23.92
C LEU A 29 -2.62 -16.25 -24.24
N ALA A 30 -2.34 -17.51 -23.92
CA ALA A 30 -3.27 -18.62 -24.08
C ALA A 30 -4.42 -18.51 -23.07
N ASP A 31 -4.15 -18.11 -21.83
CA ASP A 31 -5.15 -17.92 -20.79
C ASP A 31 -6.03 -16.69 -21.07
N ALA A 32 -5.44 -15.58 -21.51
CA ALA A 32 -6.18 -14.41 -22.00
C ALA A 32 -7.07 -14.74 -23.21
N ARG A 33 -6.62 -15.64 -24.11
CA ARG A 33 -7.41 -16.15 -25.23
C ARG A 33 -8.48 -17.14 -24.79
N ALA A 34 -8.21 -17.98 -23.77
CA ALA A 34 -9.16 -18.99 -23.27
C ALA A 34 -10.33 -18.37 -22.47
N HIS A 35 -10.08 -17.26 -21.77
CA HIS A 35 -11.13 -16.48 -21.09
C HIS A 35 -11.95 -15.64 -22.07
N ASN A 36 -11.44 -15.41 -23.27
CA ASN A 36 -12.14 -14.70 -24.34
C ASN A 36 -12.90 -15.74 -25.21
N THR A 37 -14.02 -16.23 -24.74
CA THR A 37 -14.89 -17.17 -25.46
C THR A 37 -15.63 -16.55 -26.68
N GLY A 38 -15.22 -15.33 -27.06
CA GLY A 38 -15.62 -14.72 -28.35
C GLY A 38 -14.58 -15.05 -29.42
N THR A 39 -15.04 -15.54 -30.56
CA THR A 39 -14.23 -15.67 -31.78
C THR A 39 -13.36 -14.43 -31.94
N VAL A 40 -12.03 -14.63 -31.99
CA VAL A 40 -11.07 -13.57 -32.37
C VAL A 40 -11.59 -12.94 -33.66
N LYS A 41 -12.09 -11.73 -33.58
CA LYS A 41 -12.53 -11.01 -34.77
C LYS A 41 -11.27 -10.63 -35.55
N ASP A 42 -11.28 -10.77 -36.86
CA ASP A 42 -10.16 -10.49 -37.78
C ASP A 42 -9.60 -9.04 -37.69
N HIS A 43 -10.01 -8.26 -36.69
CA HIS A 43 -9.71 -6.84 -36.51
C HIS A 43 -9.15 -6.47 -35.11
N THR A 44 -8.92 -7.44 -34.22
CA THR A 44 -8.34 -7.13 -32.91
C THR A 44 -6.81 -7.06 -32.98
N MET A 45 -6.22 -6.18 -32.19
CA MET A 45 -4.77 -6.02 -32.05
C MET A 45 -4.35 -6.22 -30.59
N VAL A 46 -3.24 -6.92 -30.37
CA VAL A 46 -2.63 -7.06 -29.03
C VAL A 46 -1.60 -5.96 -28.84
N LEU A 47 -1.79 -5.16 -27.77
CA LEU A 47 -0.92 -4.07 -27.38
C LEU A 47 -0.28 -4.38 -26.01
N ASN A 48 1.03 -4.19 -25.88
CA ASN A 48 1.71 -4.23 -24.60
C ASN A 48 1.88 -2.80 -24.07
N MET A 49 1.30 -2.53 -22.89
CA MET A 49 1.49 -1.29 -22.14
C MET A 49 2.39 -1.55 -20.93
N GLY A 50 3.58 -0.99 -20.93
CA GLY A 50 4.61 -1.29 -19.91
C GLY A 50 5.51 -2.48 -20.30
N PRO A 51 6.45 -2.91 -19.40
CA PRO A 51 6.63 -2.42 -18.01
C PRO A 51 7.18 -1.00 -17.90
N GLN A 52 7.96 -0.51 -18.88
CA GLN A 52 8.44 0.87 -18.89
C GLN A 52 7.40 1.79 -19.55
N HIS A 53 6.45 2.27 -18.76
CA HIS A 53 5.45 3.24 -19.18
C HIS A 53 5.11 4.15 -17.99
N PRO A 54 4.95 5.47 -18.14
CA PRO A 54 4.65 6.37 -17.04
C PRO A 54 3.41 5.96 -16.24
N SER A 55 2.34 5.61 -16.91
CA SER A 55 1.04 5.26 -16.29
C SER A 55 0.93 3.82 -15.77
N THR A 56 2.00 3.01 -15.88
CA THR A 56 2.07 1.64 -15.33
C THR A 56 2.97 1.57 -14.09
N HIS A 57 3.15 2.69 -13.40
CA HIS A 57 3.99 2.79 -12.19
C HIS A 57 5.43 2.25 -12.39
N GLY A 58 5.89 2.18 -13.64
CA GLY A 58 7.26 1.85 -14.04
C GLY A 58 7.58 0.37 -14.23
N VAL A 59 6.77 -0.56 -13.68
CA VAL A 59 7.08 -2.00 -13.69
C VAL A 59 5.87 -2.93 -13.91
N LEU A 60 4.67 -2.40 -14.08
CA LEU A 60 3.50 -3.19 -14.46
C LEU A 60 3.45 -3.32 -15.99
N ARG A 61 3.34 -4.54 -16.47
CA ARG A 61 3.00 -4.82 -17.87
C ARG A 61 1.54 -5.20 -17.99
N LEU A 62 0.84 -4.57 -18.92
CA LEU A 62 -0.52 -4.94 -19.28
C LEU A 62 -0.53 -5.44 -20.72
N VAL A 63 -1.07 -6.62 -20.93
CA VAL A 63 -1.36 -7.17 -22.25
C VAL A 63 -2.81 -6.82 -22.56
N LEU A 64 -3.02 -5.94 -23.53
CA LEU A 64 -4.32 -5.42 -23.91
C LEU A 64 -4.72 -6.01 -25.26
N GLU A 65 -5.90 -6.56 -25.39
CA GLU A 65 -6.55 -6.84 -26.67
C GLU A 65 -7.52 -5.70 -26.97
N ILE A 66 -7.32 -5.02 -28.10
CA ILE A 66 -8.11 -3.86 -28.49
C ILE A 66 -8.75 -4.05 -29.86
N ASP A 67 -9.97 -3.55 -30.01
CA ASP A 67 -10.69 -3.42 -31.28
C ASP A 67 -10.83 -1.92 -31.58
N GLY A 68 -9.97 -1.40 -32.45
CA GLY A 68 -9.78 0.04 -32.61
C GLY A 68 -9.20 0.66 -31.33
N GLU A 69 -9.98 1.48 -30.62
CA GLU A 69 -9.60 2.07 -29.32
C GLU A 69 -10.31 1.38 -28.13
N ALA A 70 -11.23 0.43 -28.40
CA ALA A 70 -11.98 -0.25 -27.35
C ALA A 70 -11.19 -1.45 -26.80
N VAL A 71 -11.12 -1.56 -25.49
CA VAL A 71 -10.50 -2.70 -24.79
C VAL A 71 -11.45 -3.89 -24.81
N VAL A 72 -11.05 -4.98 -25.43
CA VAL A 72 -11.79 -6.24 -25.49
C VAL A 72 -11.37 -7.19 -24.36
N GLY A 73 -10.06 -7.23 -24.08
CA GLY A 73 -9.46 -8.01 -23.01
C GLY A 73 -8.25 -7.31 -22.40
N LEU A 74 -7.94 -7.63 -21.14
CA LEU A 74 -6.80 -7.08 -20.42
C LEU A 74 -6.27 -8.15 -19.46
N ALA A 75 -4.97 -8.41 -19.54
CA ALA A 75 -4.27 -9.30 -18.61
C ALA A 75 -3.08 -8.56 -17.99
N PRO A 76 -3.03 -8.39 -16.65
CA PRO A 76 -1.85 -7.88 -15.99
C PRO A 76 -0.75 -8.95 -15.92
N ASP A 77 0.46 -8.57 -16.27
CA ASP A 77 1.69 -9.39 -16.15
C ASP A 77 2.57 -8.77 -15.07
N ILE A 78 2.79 -9.50 -13.99
CA ILE A 78 3.47 -9.05 -12.77
C ILE A 78 4.78 -9.82 -12.54
N GLY A 79 5.57 -9.39 -11.56
CA GLY A 79 6.82 -10.06 -11.18
C GLY A 79 8.08 -9.26 -11.52
N TYR A 80 7.96 -8.14 -12.21
CA TYR A 80 9.12 -7.32 -12.60
C TYR A 80 9.82 -6.62 -11.42
N LEU A 81 9.16 -6.59 -10.24
CA LEU A 81 9.71 -6.09 -8.98
C LEU A 81 9.80 -7.19 -7.91
N HIS A 82 9.66 -8.46 -8.29
CA HIS A 82 9.73 -9.57 -7.34
C HIS A 82 11.14 -9.73 -6.78
N THR A 83 11.26 -9.65 -5.45
CA THR A 83 12.53 -9.75 -4.73
C THR A 83 12.56 -10.89 -3.72
N GLY A 84 11.49 -11.67 -3.62
CA GLY A 84 11.37 -12.81 -2.71
C GLY A 84 11.41 -12.41 -1.23
N ILE A 85 10.75 -11.31 -0.88
CA ILE A 85 10.77 -10.77 0.50
C ILE A 85 10.20 -11.78 1.48
N GLU A 86 9.09 -12.45 1.17
CA GLU A 86 8.50 -13.46 2.05
C GLU A 86 9.51 -14.58 2.38
N LYS A 87 10.23 -15.07 1.39
CA LYS A 87 11.26 -16.10 1.58
C LYS A 87 12.47 -15.57 2.34
N THR A 88 12.86 -14.32 2.10
CA THR A 88 13.94 -13.66 2.82
C THR A 88 13.62 -13.53 4.31
N CYS A 89 12.35 -13.25 4.67
CA CYS A 89 11.89 -13.16 6.06
C CYS A 89 12.16 -14.46 6.85
N GLU A 90 12.00 -15.64 6.23
CA GLU A 90 12.24 -16.94 6.87
C GLU A 90 13.72 -17.14 7.26
N ALA A 91 14.65 -16.44 6.63
CA ALA A 91 16.09 -16.52 6.92
C ALA A 91 16.56 -15.49 7.96
N LYS A 92 15.73 -14.53 8.34
CA LYS A 92 16.05 -13.40 9.22
C LYS A 92 15.46 -13.58 10.62
N PHE A 93 16.08 -12.95 11.63
CA PHE A 93 15.44 -12.81 12.94
C PHE A 93 14.22 -11.91 12.87
N TYR A 94 13.24 -12.09 13.78
CA TYR A 94 12.00 -11.31 13.79
C TYR A 94 12.23 -9.80 13.73
N GLN A 95 13.21 -9.26 14.47
CA GLN A 95 13.54 -7.84 14.44
C GLN A 95 14.18 -7.39 13.10
N GLN A 96 14.83 -8.30 12.37
CA GLN A 96 15.46 -8.00 11.07
C GLN A 96 14.44 -8.01 9.92
N VAL A 97 13.25 -8.54 10.12
CA VAL A 97 12.16 -8.52 9.13
C VAL A 97 11.55 -7.12 9.02
N VAL A 98 11.52 -6.33 10.11
CA VAL A 98 10.91 -4.98 10.11
C VAL A 98 11.43 -4.10 8.96
N PRO A 99 12.74 -3.97 8.68
CA PRO A 99 13.21 -3.21 7.52
C PRO A 99 12.79 -3.77 6.16
N LEU A 100 12.45 -5.06 6.06
CA LEU A 100 11.96 -5.66 4.82
C LEU A 100 10.51 -5.24 4.56
N THR A 101 9.70 -5.13 5.63
CA THR A 101 8.31 -4.73 5.50
C THR A 101 8.14 -3.30 5.00
N ASP A 102 9.07 -2.39 5.27
CA ASP A 102 9.08 -1.02 4.71
C ASP A 102 9.02 -1.01 3.17
N ARG A 103 9.60 -2.02 2.52
CA ARG A 103 9.79 -2.07 1.07
C ARG A 103 8.63 -2.74 0.33
N ILE A 104 7.69 -3.30 1.05
CA ILE A 104 6.46 -3.88 0.49
C ILE A 104 5.58 -2.76 -0.05
N ASP A 105 5.23 -1.81 0.78
CA ASP A 105 4.58 -0.57 0.36
C ASP A 105 5.47 0.62 0.75
N TYR A 106 6.31 1.04 -0.15
CA TYR A 106 7.25 2.13 0.08
C TYR A 106 6.58 3.50 0.21
N LEU A 107 5.29 3.63 -0.08
CA LEU A 107 4.49 4.85 0.14
C LEU A 107 3.82 4.85 1.51
N SER A 108 3.63 3.68 2.14
CA SER A 108 3.12 3.57 3.51
C SER A 108 3.94 2.59 4.37
N PRO A 109 5.24 2.83 4.55
CA PRO A 109 6.14 1.91 5.25
C PRO A 109 5.73 1.68 6.71
N MET A 110 5.27 2.72 7.41
CA MET A 110 4.85 2.59 8.81
C MET A 110 3.62 1.69 8.99
N SER A 111 2.68 1.68 8.03
CA SER A 111 1.55 0.75 8.07
C SER A 111 2.02 -0.70 7.98
N ASN A 112 2.98 -0.99 7.08
CA ASN A 112 3.56 -2.33 6.96
C ASN A 112 4.29 -2.77 8.23
N ASN A 113 5.11 -1.89 8.80
CA ASN A 113 5.76 -2.15 10.09
C ASN A 113 4.72 -2.43 11.17
N LEU A 114 3.65 -1.62 11.25
CA LEU A 114 2.59 -1.78 12.24
C LEU A 114 1.97 -3.16 12.17
N CYS A 115 1.54 -3.57 10.98
CA CYS A 115 0.87 -4.86 10.79
C CYS A 115 1.76 -6.04 11.20
N TYR A 116 3.01 -6.03 10.77
CA TYR A 116 3.97 -7.06 11.13
C TYR A 116 4.28 -7.07 12.64
N CYS A 117 4.51 -5.90 13.24
CA CYS A 117 4.77 -5.79 14.68
C CYS A 117 3.59 -6.32 15.49
N LEU A 118 2.35 -5.96 15.14
CA LEU A 118 1.15 -6.45 15.82
C LEU A 118 1.00 -7.98 15.71
N ALA A 119 1.34 -8.58 14.55
CA ALA A 119 1.32 -10.02 14.37
C ALA A 119 2.30 -10.74 15.32
N VAL A 120 3.53 -10.23 15.40
CA VAL A 120 4.56 -10.83 16.28
C VAL A 120 4.25 -10.55 17.76
N GLU A 121 3.77 -9.36 18.10
CA GLU A 121 3.35 -9.00 19.46
C GLU A 121 2.22 -9.89 19.97
N LYS A 122 1.29 -10.26 19.08
CA LYS A 122 0.20 -11.19 19.40
C LYS A 122 0.71 -12.61 19.69
N LEU A 123 1.73 -13.09 18.94
CA LEU A 123 2.39 -14.38 19.24
C LEU A 123 3.16 -14.35 20.57
N LEU A 124 3.71 -13.19 20.93
CA LEU A 124 4.47 -12.99 22.16
C LEU A 124 3.57 -12.67 23.37
N GLU A 125 2.25 -12.47 23.16
CA GLU A 125 1.31 -11.97 24.16
C GLU A 125 1.81 -10.70 24.86
N LEU A 126 2.40 -9.77 24.06
CA LEU A 126 3.09 -8.61 24.57
C LEU A 126 2.14 -7.41 24.68
N GLU A 127 1.99 -6.87 25.87
CA GLU A 127 1.21 -5.67 26.12
C GLU A 127 2.00 -4.41 25.73
N ILE A 128 1.41 -3.61 24.84
CA ILE A 128 2.02 -2.37 24.34
C ILE A 128 1.52 -1.18 25.16
N PRO A 129 2.44 -0.32 25.65
CA PRO A 129 2.07 0.88 26.39
C PRO A 129 1.10 1.78 25.63
N GLU A 130 0.16 2.37 26.33
CA GLU A 130 -0.88 3.22 25.75
C GLU A 130 -0.29 4.39 24.95
N ARG A 131 0.76 5.05 25.47
CA ARG A 131 1.46 6.11 24.75
C ARG A 131 2.00 5.62 23.39
N ALA A 132 2.57 4.42 23.34
CA ALA A 132 3.06 3.85 22.10
C ALA A 132 1.93 3.57 21.10
N GLN A 133 0.76 3.13 21.58
CA GLN A 133 -0.42 2.91 20.73
C GLN A 133 -0.90 4.24 20.11
N TYR A 134 -1.01 5.31 20.90
CA TYR A 134 -1.39 6.64 20.38
C TYR A 134 -0.42 7.17 19.33
N LEU A 135 0.89 7.03 19.57
CA LEU A 135 1.92 7.43 18.61
C LEU A 135 1.88 6.56 17.35
N ARG A 136 1.62 5.26 17.48
CA ARG A 136 1.43 4.38 16.31
C ARG A 136 0.24 4.82 15.46
N VAL A 137 -0.89 5.14 16.06
CA VAL A 137 -2.06 5.68 15.34
C VAL A 137 -1.71 7.00 14.67
N LEU A 138 -1.11 7.94 15.40
CA LEU A 138 -0.70 9.24 14.86
C LEU A 138 0.17 9.10 13.60
N PHE A 139 1.26 8.36 13.70
CA PHE A 139 2.19 8.20 12.58
C PHE A 139 1.64 7.32 11.46
N ASN A 140 0.75 6.36 11.76
CA ASN A 140 0.06 5.58 10.74
C ASN A 140 -0.91 6.45 9.91
N GLU A 141 -1.66 7.34 10.55
CA GLU A 141 -2.55 8.25 9.83
C GLU A 141 -1.79 9.37 9.07
N LEU A 142 -0.67 9.87 9.59
CA LEU A 142 0.23 10.75 8.83
C LEU A 142 0.78 10.04 7.58
N THR A 143 1.10 8.77 7.70
CA THR A 143 1.53 7.93 6.57
C THR A 143 0.39 7.71 5.57
N ARG A 144 -0.86 7.57 6.03
CA ARG A 144 -2.03 7.51 5.15
C ARG A 144 -2.19 8.80 4.34
N ILE A 145 -2.09 9.96 4.97
CA ILE A 145 -2.13 11.26 4.28
C ILE A 145 -1.00 11.33 3.24
N GLN A 146 0.23 10.94 3.61
CA GLN A 146 1.37 10.91 2.69
C GLN A 146 1.10 10.04 1.46
N SER A 147 0.54 8.85 1.66
CA SER A 147 0.21 7.92 0.59
C SER A 147 -0.84 8.48 -0.36
N HIS A 148 -1.92 9.03 0.19
CA HIS A 148 -2.97 9.65 -0.61
C HIS A 148 -2.51 10.90 -1.37
N LEU A 149 -1.55 11.67 -0.83
CA LEU A 149 -0.94 12.79 -1.56
C LEU A 149 -0.16 12.32 -2.79
N VAL A 150 0.59 11.21 -2.68
CA VAL A 150 1.29 10.65 -3.84
C VAL A 150 0.30 10.13 -4.86
N TRP A 151 -0.70 9.36 -4.41
CA TRP A 151 -1.76 8.87 -5.28
C TRP A 151 -2.46 10.00 -6.03
N LEU A 152 -2.90 11.04 -5.34
CA LEU A 152 -3.60 12.17 -5.97
C LEU A 152 -2.71 12.89 -6.99
N GLY A 153 -1.44 13.13 -6.62
CA GLY A 153 -0.47 13.79 -7.48
C GLY A 153 -0.21 13.01 -8.77
N THR A 154 0.08 11.72 -8.67
CA THR A 154 0.37 10.87 -9.85
C THR A 154 -0.86 10.65 -10.71
N HIS A 155 -2.02 10.36 -10.12
CA HIS A 155 -3.27 10.20 -10.86
C HIS A 155 -3.67 11.49 -11.60
N ALA A 156 -3.53 12.65 -10.95
CA ALA A 156 -3.78 13.93 -11.59
C ALA A 156 -2.80 14.21 -12.75
N MET A 157 -1.52 13.88 -12.57
CA MET A 157 -0.49 14.01 -13.60
C MET A 157 -0.79 13.12 -14.81
N ASP A 158 -1.21 11.88 -14.61
CA ASP A 158 -1.54 10.93 -15.67
C ASP A 158 -2.72 11.41 -16.53
N ILE A 159 -3.62 12.21 -15.96
CA ILE A 159 -4.75 12.83 -16.67
C ILE A 159 -4.38 14.23 -17.22
N GLY A 160 -3.15 14.72 -16.96
CA GLY A 160 -2.62 15.97 -17.48
C GLY A 160 -2.60 17.15 -16.50
N ALA A 161 -3.00 16.97 -15.23
CA ALA A 161 -3.01 18.04 -14.23
C ALA A 161 -1.70 18.09 -13.41
N LEU A 162 -0.57 18.39 -14.07
CA LEU A 162 0.78 18.43 -13.47
C LEU A 162 0.89 19.37 -12.26
N THR A 163 0.17 20.48 -12.24
CA THR A 163 0.21 21.44 -11.12
C THR A 163 -0.20 20.81 -9.80
N VAL A 164 -1.20 19.92 -9.82
CA VAL A 164 -1.65 19.22 -8.60
C VAL A 164 -0.57 18.29 -8.07
N PHE A 165 0.17 17.61 -8.93
CA PHE A 165 1.33 16.80 -8.55
C PHE A 165 2.35 17.64 -7.75
N LEU A 166 2.72 18.81 -8.25
CA LEU A 166 3.68 19.69 -7.57
C LEU A 166 3.16 20.16 -6.19
N TYR A 167 1.87 20.44 -6.08
CA TYR A 167 1.27 20.86 -4.82
C TYR A 167 1.22 19.70 -3.82
N CYS A 168 0.80 18.50 -4.23
CA CYS A 168 0.81 17.32 -3.36
C CYS A 168 2.21 17.00 -2.83
N PHE A 169 3.24 17.13 -3.68
CA PHE A 169 4.62 16.88 -3.27
C PHE A 169 5.20 17.97 -2.35
N ARG A 170 4.67 19.18 -2.40
CA ARG A 170 5.00 20.23 -1.43
C ARG A 170 4.59 19.84 -0.01
N GLU A 171 3.34 19.40 0.19
CA GLU A 171 2.85 18.94 1.51
C GLU A 171 3.50 17.61 1.92
N ARG A 172 3.75 16.72 0.95
CA ARG A 172 4.48 15.47 1.22
C ARG A 172 5.88 15.72 1.76
N GLU A 173 6.57 16.75 1.29
CA GLU A 173 7.90 17.10 1.77
C GLU A 173 7.92 17.46 3.26
N GLU A 174 6.88 18.14 3.76
CA GLU A 174 6.77 18.44 5.19
C GLU A 174 6.60 17.15 6.02
N LEU A 175 5.82 16.18 5.54
CA LEU A 175 5.69 14.87 6.20
C LEU A 175 7.00 14.09 6.20
N LEU A 176 7.76 14.13 5.09
CA LEU A 176 9.06 13.46 5.02
C LEU A 176 10.07 14.05 6.01
N ARG A 177 10.04 15.36 6.25
CA ARG A 177 10.87 16.02 7.28
C ARG A 177 10.49 15.57 8.69
N ILE A 178 9.18 15.45 8.96
CA ILE A 178 8.68 14.91 10.23
C ILE A 178 9.16 13.48 10.43
N PHE A 179 9.06 12.62 9.41
CA PHE A 179 9.51 11.23 9.50
C PHE A 179 11.02 11.11 9.68
N GLU A 180 11.80 11.96 9.00
CA GLU A 180 13.25 12.04 9.19
C GLU A 180 13.62 12.46 10.62
N ALA A 181 12.91 13.44 11.19
CA ALA A 181 13.17 13.92 12.55
C ALA A 181 12.92 12.83 13.62
N VAL A 182 11.96 11.93 13.42
CA VAL A 182 11.64 10.86 14.40
C VAL A 182 12.43 9.57 14.17
N SER A 183 12.84 9.28 12.94
CA SER A 183 13.42 7.98 12.58
C SER A 183 14.83 8.05 11.99
N GLY A 184 15.29 9.24 11.59
CA GLY A 184 16.53 9.45 10.84
C GLY A 184 16.41 9.09 9.35
N GLN A 185 15.20 8.70 8.87
CA GLN A 185 14.94 8.32 7.49
C GLN A 185 13.69 9.00 6.95
N ARG A 186 13.74 9.44 5.69
CA ARG A 186 12.62 10.13 5.05
C ARG A 186 11.49 9.18 4.65
N MET A 187 11.80 7.98 4.17
CA MET A 187 10.83 7.02 3.63
C MET A 187 10.85 5.68 4.35
N MET A 188 11.97 4.95 4.32
CA MET A 188 12.09 3.61 4.92
C MET A 188 12.43 3.73 6.40
N THR A 189 11.45 4.11 7.19
CA THR A 189 11.64 4.60 8.56
C THR A 189 11.97 3.51 9.56
N SER A 190 11.46 2.29 9.37
CA SER A 190 11.53 1.19 10.35
C SER A 190 11.26 1.70 11.78
N TYR A 191 10.34 2.66 11.91
CA TYR A 191 10.10 3.38 13.15
C TYR A 191 9.30 2.57 14.17
N PHE A 192 8.31 1.83 13.70
CA PHE A 192 7.60 0.90 14.56
C PHE A 192 8.44 -0.37 14.76
N ARG A 193 8.51 -0.79 16.01
CA ARG A 193 9.28 -1.97 16.42
C ARG A 193 8.39 -2.92 17.21
N ILE A 194 8.77 -4.17 17.26
CA ILE A 194 8.14 -5.15 18.13
C ILE A 194 8.29 -4.66 19.57
N GLY A 195 7.15 -4.47 20.24
CA GLY A 195 7.07 -3.93 21.60
C GLY A 195 6.93 -2.41 21.71
N GLY A 196 6.81 -1.66 20.59
CA GLY A 196 6.59 -0.21 20.65
C GLY A 196 7.19 0.58 19.52
N LEU A 197 7.98 1.60 19.82
CA LEU A 197 8.62 2.51 18.89
C LEU A 197 10.15 2.48 19.05
N SER A 198 10.87 2.87 18.01
CA SER A 198 12.34 2.90 18.06
C SER A 198 12.90 4.01 18.96
N LEU A 199 12.31 5.19 18.89
CA LEU A 199 12.74 6.40 19.62
C LEU A 199 11.54 7.24 20.02
N GLU A 200 11.65 7.97 21.12
CA GLU A 200 10.70 9.02 21.48
C GLU A 200 10.80 10.18 20.48
N PRO A 201 9.66 10.68 19.93
CA PRO A 201 9.68 11.84 19.08
C PRO A 201 10.31 13.07 19.81
N PRO A 202 11.20 13.82 19.17
CA PRO A 202 11.68 15.09 19.70
C PRO A 202 10.52 16.06 20.00
N ALA A 203 10.67 16.89 21.02
CA ALA A 203 9.60 17.77 21.48
C ALA A 203 9.11 18.77 20.42
N ASP A 204 9.99 19.24 19.56
CA ASP A 204 9.69 20.15 18.46
C ASP A 204 8.87 19.49 17.33
N VAL A 205 8.97 18.18 17.17
CA VAL A 205 8.21 17.42 16.16
C VAL A 205 6.70 17.50 16.43
N TYR A 206 6.27 17.49 17.67
CA TYR A 206 4.85 17.62 18.00
C TYR A 206 4.27 18.96 17.53
N GLN A 207 5.07 20.04 17.60
CA GLN A 207 4.65 21.34 17.07
C GLN A 207 4.65 21.33 15.54
N GLN A 208 5.65 20.75 14.89
CA GLN A 208 5.68 20.60 13.43
C GLN A 208 4.46 19.83 12.91
N ILE A 209 4.06 18.75 13.61
CA ILE A 209 2.84 18.01 13.24
C ILE A 209 1.59 18.89 13.42
N ARG A 210 1.47 19.64 14.52
CA ARG A 210 0.33 20.56 14.73
C ARG A 210 0.25 21.62 13.63
N ASP A 211 1.37 22.21 13.25
CA ASP A 211 1.44 23.21 12.18
C ASP A 211 1.02 22.61 10.83
N PHE A 212 1.51 21.39 10.51
CA PHE A 212 1.09 20.64 9.33
C PHE A 212 -0.42 20.35 9.32
N LEU A 213 -0.97 19.84 10.42
CA LEU A 213 -2.39 19.51 10.52
C LEU A 213 -3.29 20.76 10.43
N ALA A 214 -2.81 21.91 10.89
CA ALA A 214 -3.55 23.18 10.80
C ALA A 214 -3.72 23.67 9.36
N ILE A 215 -2.73 23.46 8.50
CA ILE A 215 -2.78 23.89 7.09
C ILE A 215 -3.44 22.86 6.17
N MET A 216 -3.44 21.58 6.54
CA MET A 216 -3.82 20.49 5.66
C MET A 216 -5.28 20.58 5.15
N PRO A 217 -6.30 20.94 5.96
CA PRO A 217 -7.66 21.11 5.45
C PRO A 217 -7.75 22.11 4.29
N SER A 218 -7.08 23.26 4.40
CA SER A 218 -7.07 24.27 3.34
C SER A 218 -6.32 23.81 2.08
N ARG A 219 -5.35 22.89 2.22
CA ARG A 219 -4.64 22.30 1.10
C ARG A 219 -5.51 21.29 0.36
N ILE A 220 -6.27 20.49 1.09
CA ILE A 220 -7.26 19.57 0.50
C ILE A 220 -8.30 20.37 -0.30
N ASP A 221 -8.82 21.46 0.27
CA ASP A 221 -9.75 22.36 -0.43
C ASP A 221 -9.10 22.95 -1.71
N GLN A 222 -7.81 23.27 -1.67
CA GLN A 222 -7.08 23.77 -2.83
C GLN A 222 -7.00 22.72 -3.95
N TYR A 223 -6.76 21.45 -3.63
CA TYR A 223 -6.75 20.36 -4.63
C TYR A 223 -8.13 20.17 -5.24
N GLU A 224 -9.19 20.17 -4.42
CA GLU A 224 -10.57 20.06 -4.89
C GLU A 224 -10.97 21.23 -5.79
N ASN A 225 -10.62 22.45 -5.44
CA ASN A 225 -10.87 23.62 -6.27
C ASN A 225 -10.22 23.54 -7.66
N LEU A 226 -9.08 22.86 -7.77
CA LEU A 226 -8.39 22.65 -9.05
C LEU A 226 -8.99 21.48 -9.86
N LEU A 227 -9.49 20.43 -9.21
CA LEU A 227 -9.86 19.17 -9.84
C LEU A 227 -11.38 18.96 -9.90
N THR A 228 -12.08 19.06 -8.76
CA THR A 228 -13.48 18.61 -8.63
C THR A 228 -14.43 19.30 -9.61
N GLY A 229 -14.24 20.59 -9.88
CA GLY A 229 -15.03 21.36 -10.85
C GLY A 229 -14.49 21.34 -12.28
N ASN A 230 -13.34 20.71 -12.54
CA ASN A 230 -12.71 20.72 -13.84
C ASN A 230 -13.44 19.78 -14.82
N PRO A 231 -13.92 20.26 -15.98
CA PRO A 231 -14.68 19.44 -16.92
C PRO A 231 -13.85 18.29 -17.52
N ILE A 232 -12.55 18.46 -17.72
CA ILE A 232 -11.65 17.39 -18.20
C ILE A 232 -11.56 16.29 -17.12
N TRP A 233 -11.33 16.68 -15.86
CA TRP A 233 -11.27 15.74 -14.74
C TRP A 233 -12.57 14.96 -14.60
N MET A 234 -13.72 15.67 -14.57
CA MET A 234 -15.03 15.02 -14.51
C MET A 234 -15.29 14.07 -15.68
N GLY A 235 -14.96 14.50 -16.90
CA GLY A 235 -15.15 13.68 -18.10
C GLY A 235 -14.27 12.44 -18.16
N ARG A 236 -13.11 12.45 -17.48
CA ARG A 236 -12.17 11.31 -17.42
C ARG A 236 -12.47 10.35 -16.27
N LEU A 237 -13.25 10.75 -15.27
CA LEU A 237 -13.48 9.96 -14.06
C LEU A 237 -14.92 9.44 -13.94
N LYS A 238 -15.93 10.29 -14.25
CA LYS A 238 -17.34 9.93 -14.06
C LYS A 238 -17.79 8.87 -15.04
N GLY A 239 -18.39 7.78 -14.51
CA GLY A 239 -18.87 6.66 -15.28
C GLY A 239 -17.76 5.79 -15.89
N VAL A 240 -16.49 6.03 -15.53
CA VAL A 240 -15.34 5.23 -15.99
C VAL A 240 -14.95 4.22 -14.91
N GLY A 241 -14.58 3.00 -15.32
CA GLY A 241 -14.05 1.98 -14.44
C GLY A 241 -15.01 1.58 -13.31
N TYR A 242 -16.26 1.33 -13.63
CA TYR A 242 -17.27 0.87 -12.67
C TYR A 242 -16.91 -0.51 -12.11
N LEU A 243 -17.06 -0.67 -10.80
CA LEU A 243 -16.92 -1.92 -10.07
C LEU A 243 -18.16 -2.11 -9.19
N SER A 244 -18.88 -3.21 -9.39
CA SER A 244 -20.04 -3.53 -8.54
C SER A 244 -19.57 -3.97 -7.13
N PRO A 245 -20.40 -3.80 -6.09
CA PRO A 245 -20.10 -4.33 -4.76
C PRO A 245 -19.85 -5.84 -4.77
N GLU A 246 -20.66 -6.58 -5.53
CA GLU A 246 -20.60 -8.03 -5.65
C GLU A 246 -19.27 -8.48 -6.28
N ASP A 247 -18.89 -7.88 -7.40
CA ASP A 247 -17.61 -8.18 -8.07
C ASP A 247 -16.42 -7.78 -7.19
N GLY A 248 -16.52 -6.63 -6.52
CA GLY A 248 -15.48 -6.16 -5.58
C GLY A 248 -15.22 -7.17 -4.46
N ILE A 249 -16.29 -7.69 -3.85
CA ILE A 249 -16.19 -8.71 -2.79
C ILE A 249 -15.68 -10.03 -3.36
N ALA A 250 -16.20 -10.48 -4.51
CA ALA A 250 -15.80 -11.74 -5.13
C ALA A 250 -14.32 -11.76 -5.53
N LEU A 251 -13.76 -10.63 -5.96
CA LEU A 251 -12.36 -10.47 -6.32
C LEU A 251 -11.45 -10.14 -5.10
N GLY A 252 -12.02 -10.02 -3.90
CA GLY A 252 -11.26 -9.71 -2.69
C GLY A 252 -10.73 -8.28 -2.61
N VAL A 253 -11.35 -7.35 -3.33
CA VAL A 253 -11.05 -5.92 -3.25
C VAL A 253 -11.44 -5.39 -1.87
N THR A 254 -10.65 -4.49 -1.31
CA THR A 254 -10.87 -3.90 0.03
C THR A 254 -10.51 -2.42 0.01
N GLY A 255 -10.76 -1.72 1.12
CA GLY A 255 -10.37 -0.33 1.31
C GLY A 255 -11.14 0.68 0.45
N PRO A 256 -10.52 1.80 0.09
CA PRO A 256 -11.16 2.86 -0.67
C PRO A 256 -11.84 2.40 -1.98
N PRO A 257 -11.27 1.47 -2.79
CA PRO A 257 -11.94 0.98 -3.97
C PRO A 257 -13.27 0.27 -3.67
N LEU A 258 -13.33 -0.53 -2.62
CA LEU A 258 -14.56 -1.23 -2.22
C LEU A 258 -15.57 -0.29 -1.56
N ARG A 259 -15.11 0.65 -0.73
CA ARG A 259 -15.97 1.70 -0.13
C ARG A 259 -16.58 2.62 -1.19
N ALA A 260 -15.88 2.86 -2.27
CA ALA A 260 -16.40 3.61 -3.41
C ALA A 260 -17.54 2.88 -4.15
N SER A 261 -17.66 1.55 -3.97
CA SER A 261 -18.72 0.71 -4.51
C SER A 261 -19.87 0.45 -3.52
N GLY A 262 -19.93 1.16 -2.39
CA GLY A 262 -21.06 1.08 -1.46
C GLY A 262 -20.89 0.16 -0.27
N VAL A 263 -19.75 -0.53 -0.13
CA VAL A 263 -19.51 -1.42 1.00
C VAL A 263 -18.90 -0.64 2.17
N ASP A 264 -19.66 -0.51 3.25
CA ASP A 264 -19.25 0.20 4.48
C ASP A 264 -18.44 -0.75 5.38
N PHE A 265 -17.16 -0.92 5.06
CA PHE A 265 -16.24 -1.76 5.81
C PHE A 265 -14.88 -1.07 6.00
N ASP A 266 -14.41 -0.99 7.26
CA ASP A 266 -13.13 -0.42 7.63
C ASP A 266 -12.61 -1.09 8.91
N LEU A 267 -11.45 -1.72 8.84
CA LEU A 267 -10.88 -2.47 9.97
C LEU A 267 -10.57 -1.59 11.18
N ARG A 268 -10.34 -0.28 10.98
CA ARG A 268 -10.12 0.65 12.11
C ARG A 268 -11.35 0.79 13.00
N ARG A 269 -12.56 0.62 12.42
CA ARG A 269 -13.85 0.68 13.10
C ARG A 269 -14.38 -0.72 13.46
N ASP A 270 -14.37 -1.65 12.50
CA ASP A 270 -15.08 -2.94 12.60
C ASP A 270 -14.26 -4.00 13.34
N MET A 271 -12.92 -3.89 13.31
CA MET A 271 -11.99 -4.74 14.07
C MET A 271 -10.82 -3.89 14.61
N PRO A 272 -11.08 -2.99 15.56
CA PRO A 272 -10.10 -1.99 15.99
C PRO A 272 -8.81 -2.62 16.53
N TYR A 273 -7.70 -2.02 16.21
CA TYR A 273 -6.35 -2.39 16.61
C TYR A 273 -5.59 -1.16 17.12
N SER A 274 -4.51 -1.34 17.87
CA SER A 274 -3.64 -0.26 18.38
C SER A 274 -4.39 0.92 19.04
N GLY A 275 -5.60 0.71 19.56
CA GLY A 275 -6.38 1.75 20.22
C GLY A 275 -7.19 2.67 19.29
N TYR A 276 -7.47 2.26 18.05
CA TYR A 276 -8.35 3.01 17.13
C TYR A 276 -9.78 3.20 17.68
N ASP A 277 -10.24 2.32 18.57
CA ASP A 277 -11.51 2.42 19.29
C ASP A 277 -11.64 3.68 20.16
N LYS A 278 -10.54 4.35 20.47
CA LYS A 278 -10.50 5.59 21.25
C LYS A 278 -10.72 6.87 20.42
N PHE A 279 -10.72 6.75 19.10
CA PHE A 279 -10.80 7.89 18.19
C PHE A 279 -12.15 7.91 17.45
N SER A 280 -12.71 9.11 17.30
CA SER A 280 -13.95 9.33 16.57
C SER A 280 -13.65 9.80 15.15
N PHE A 281 -14.09 9.04 14.16
CA PHE A 281 -13.97 9.37 12.75
C PHE A 281 -15.12 8.75 11.95
N LYS A 282 -15.32 9.26 10.74
CA LYS A 282 -16.29 8.70 9.79
C LYS A 282 -15.57 7.84 8.77
N VAL A 283 -16.21 6.77 8.32
CA VAL A 283 -15.75 5.97 7.18
C VAL A 283 -16.41 6.53 5.92
N PRO A 284 -15.67 7.11 4.99
CA PRO A 284 -16.24 7.61 3.73
C PRO A 284 -16.69 6.45 2.84
N VAL A 285 -17.92 6.50 2.36
CA VAL A 285 -18.53 5.51 1.47
C VAL A 285 -19.25 6.21 0.33
N SER A 286 -19.23 5.64 -0.86
CA SER A 286 -19.99 6.08 -2.02
C SER A 286 -20.59 4.87 -2.72
N ASP A 287 -21.77 4.98 -3.28
CA ASP A 287 -22.52 3.93 -3.98
C ASP A 287 -22.35 3.95 -5.51
N VAL A 288 -21.52 4.85 -6.04
CA VAL A 288 -21.38 5.05 -7.49
C VAL A 288 -20.44 4.03 -8.15
N GLY A 289 -19.39 3.57 -7.47
CA GLY A 289 -18.50 2.49 -7.91
C GLY A 289 -17.50 2.85 -9.02
N ASP A 290 -17.42 4.09 -9.48
CA ASP A 290 -16.56 4.53 -10.58
C ASP A 290 -15.24 5.17 -10.08
N VAL A 291 -14.41 5.62 -11.01
CA VAL A 291 -13.15 6.34 -10.71
C VAL A 291 -13.40 7.61 -9.90
N TRP A 292 -14.50 8.32 -10.19
CA TRP A 292 -14.89 9.52 -9.47
C TRP A 292 -15.22 9.23 -8.00
N ALA A 293 -15.97 8.18 -7.73
CA ALA A 293 -16.28 7.74 -6.37
C ALA A 293 -15.01 7.40 -5.59
N ARG A 294 -14.08 6.67 -6.21
CA ARG A 294 -12.78 6.36 -5.59
C ARG A 294 -11.96 7.62 -5.27
N TYR A 295 -12.03 8.64 -6.14
CA TYR A 295 -11.42 9.94 -5.88
C TYR A 295 -12.04 10.63 -4.66
N VAL A 296 -13.35 10.76 -4.61
CA VAL A 296 -14.07 11.44 -3.52
C VAL A 296 -13.82 10.74 -2.18
N VAL A 297 -13.92 9.40 -2.15
CA VAL A 297 -13.67 8.61 -0.92
C VAL A 297 -12.29 8.90 -0.34
N ARG A 298 -11.23 8.92 -1.17
CA ARG A 298 -9.87 9.19 -0.65
C ARG A 298 -9.66 10.64 -0.22
N MET A 299 -10.31 11.61 -0.86
CA MET A 299 -10.26 13.01 -0.42
C MET A 299 -10.88 13.19 0.97
N GLU A 300 -12.03 12.56 1.21
CA GLU A 300 -12.67 12.58 2.53
C GLU A 300 -11.86 11.77 3.56
N GLU A 301 -11.23 10.66 3.15
CA GLU A 301 -10.37 9.87 4.03
C GLU A 301 -9.16 10.67 4.53
N MET A 302 -8.56 11.52 3.69
CA MET A 302 -7.51 12.45 4.14
C MET A 302 -8.02 13.43 5.22
N ARG A 303 -9.25 13.93 5.09
CA ARG A 303 -9.86 14.82 6.09
C ARG A 303 -10.09 14.11 7.42
N GLU A 304 -10.57 12.87 7.36
CA GLU A 304 -10.77 12.07 8.58
C GLU A 304 -9.43 11.69 9.24
N SER A 305 -8.39 11.38 8.46
CA SER A 305 -7.04 11.15 8.98
C SER A 305 -6.47 12.36 9.70
N VAL A 306 -6.71 13.58 9.19
CA VAL A 306 -6.33 14.82 9.90
C VAL A 306 -7.02 14.91 11.26
N LYS A 307 -8.32 14.57 11.35
CA LYS A 307 -9.09 14.59 12.62
C LYS A 307 -8.55 13.54 13.62
N ILE A 308 -8.23 12.33 13.14
CA ILE A 308 -7.64 11.29 13.99
C ILE A 308 -6.28 11.76 14.54
N CYS A 309 -5.42 12.35 13.69
CA CYS A 309 -4.14 12.87 14.11
C CYS A 309 -4.28 13.98 15.17
N GLN A 310 -5.24 14.90 15.03
CA GLN A 310 -5.52 15.95 16.02
C GLN A 310 -5.93 15.34 17.36
N GLN A 311 -6.88 14.39 17.36
CA GLN A 311 -7.32 13.69 18.55
C GLN A 311 -6.17 12.92 19.23
N ALA A 312 -5.32 12.24 18.44
CA ALA A 312 -4.17 11.51 18.95
C ALA A 312 -3.14 12.41 19.64
N LEU A 313 -2.90 13.61 19.09
CA LEU A 313 -2.01 14.61 19.69
C LEU A 313 -2.59 15.21 20.98
N ASP A 314 -3.89 15.51 20.98
CA ASP A 314 -4.54 16.15 22.12
C ASP A 314 -4.76 15.17 23.28
N GLY A 315 -5.00 13.91 22.97
CA GLY A 315 -5.19 12.84 23.95
C GLY A 315 -3.91 12.07 24.31
N LEU A 316 -2.73 12.49 23.83
CA LEU A 316 -1.49 11.72 23.99
C LEU A 316 -1.12 11.55 25.48
N PRO A 317 -1.16 10.32 26.02
CA PRO A 317 -0.85 10.09 27.42
C PRO A 317 0.67 10.21 27.68
N SER A 318 1.06 10.50 28.93
CA SER A 318 2.43 10.36 29.38
C SER A 318 2.78 8.88 29.62
N GLY A 319 4.05 8.52 29.52
CA GLY A 319 4.50 7.16 29.80
C GLY A 319 5.58 6.64 28.88
N ARG A 320 5.80 5.34 28.90
CA ARG A 320 6.80 4.65 28.09
C ARG A 320 6.29 4.46 26.67
N ILE A 321 7.23 4.44 25.72
CA ILE A 321 6.97 4.12 24.29
C ILE A 321 7.32 2.68 23.93
N VAL A 322 7.86 1.91 24.88
CA VAL A 322 8.22 0.49 24.70
C VAL A 322 7.69 -0.33 25.85
N ALA A 323 7.32 -1.57 25.57
CA ALA A 323 6.84 -2.54 26.55
C ALA A 323 7.94 -2.91 27.57
N ASP A 324 7.56 -3.51 28.69
CA ASP A 324 8.49 -4.01 29.69
C ASP A 324 8.87 -5.47 29.42
N ALA A 325 9.75 -5.67 28.46
CA ALA A 325 10.18 -6.99 28.01
C ALA A 325 11.70 -7.03 27.72
N PRO A 326 12.56 -7.05 28.75
CA PRO A 326 14.00 -6.90 28.61
C PRO A 326 14.70 -7.99 27.79
N LYS A 327 14.04 -9.13 27.58
CA LYS A 327 14.54 -10.23 26.72
C LYS A 327 14.19 -10.08 25.24
N ILE A 328 13.30 -9.14 24.90
CA ILE A 328 12.77 -8.91 23.56
C ILE A 328 13.18 -7.54 23.06
N ILE A 329 13.13 -6.55 23.95
CA ILE A 329 13.38 -5.13 23.65
C ILE A 329 14.80 -4.77 24.01
N LEU A 330 15.47 -4.06 23.10
CA LEU A 330 16.82 -3.56 23.34
C LEU A 330 16.83 -2.59 24.53
N PRO A 331 17.73 -2.76 25.51
CA PRO A 331 17.84 -1.88 26.64
C PRO A 331 18.41 -0.50 26.25
N ASP A 332 18.12 0.50 27.06
CA ASP A 332 18.69 1.84 26.89
C ASP A 332 20.20 1.85 26.97
N ARG A 333 20.82 2.74 26.20
CA ARG A 333 22.29 2.86 26.12
C ARG A 333 22.95 3.11 27.48
N GLU A 334 22.32 3.88 28.36
CA GLU A 334 22.83 4.16 29.69
C GLU A 334 22.71 2.94 30.62
N GLN A 335 21.63 2.16 30.48
CA GLN A 335 21.48 0.90 31.21
C GLN A 335 22.58 -0.11 30.84
N MET A 336 22.93 -0.20 29.54
CA MET A 336 24.02 -1.09 29.09
C MET A 336 25.39 -0.72 29.68
N LYS A 337 25.62 0.56 30.01
CA LYS A 337 26.87 1.00 30.61
C LYS A 337 27.00 0.72 32.13
N THR A 338 25.84 0.59 32.79
CA THR A 338 25.77 0.54 34.27
C THR A 338 25.27 -0.81 34.80
N GLN A 339 24.58 -1.61 33.97
CA GLN A 339 23.96 -2.86 34.38
C GLN A 339 24.46 -4.02 33.50
N MET A 340 25.07 -5.02 34.11
CA MET A 340 25.59 -6.20 33.45
C MET A 340 24.48 -6.97 32.69
N GLU A 341 23.31 -7.14 33.32
CA GLU A 341 22.17 -7.86 32.75
C GLU A 341 21.66 -7.19 31.45
N SER A 342 21.58 -5.87 31.44
CA SER A 342 21.22 -5.09 30.25
C SER A 342 22.21 -5.28 29.10
N LEU A 343 23.50 -5.33 29.38
CA LEU A 343 24.53 -5.62 28.41
C LEU A 343 24.39 -7.03 27.83
N ILE A 344 24.13 -8.03 28.68
CA ILE A 344 23.91 -9.42 28.25
C ILE A 344 22.66 -9.54 27.38
N HIS A 345 21.55 -8.91 27.77
CA HIS A 345 20.33 -8.89 26.97
C HIS A 345 20.56 -8.26 25.60
N HIS A 346 21.21 -7.11 25.56
CA HIS A 346 21.58 -6.46 24.30
C HIS A 346 22.39 -7.39 23.41
N PHE A 347 23.45 -7.99 23.94
CA PHE A 347 24.29 -8.89 23.18
C PHE A 347 23.49 -10.07 22.58
N LYS A 348 22.68 -10.74 23.40
CA LYS A 348 21.85 -11.87 22.96
C LYS A 348 20.83 -11.47 21.90
N ILE A 349 20.08 -10.39 22.11
CA ILE A 349 19.07 -9.92 21.15
C ILE A 349 19.70 -9.61 19.79
N VAL A 350 20.89 -8.98 19.79
CA VAL A 350 21.56 -8.61 18.54
C VAL A 350 22.18 -9.80 17.81
N THR A 351 22.78 -10.76 18.55
CA THR A 351 23.53 -11.87 17.93
C THR A 351 22.67 -13.12 17.68
N GLU A 352 21.71 -13.42 18.56
CA GLU A 352 20.91 -14.64 18.52
C GLU A 352 19.42 -14.38 18.22
N GLY A 353 18.98 -13.14 18.34
CA GLY A 353 17.56 -12.78 18.30
C GLY A 353 16.83 -13.17 19.59
N PHE A 354 15.51 -13.14 19.55
CA PHE A 354 14.65 -13.65 20.62
C PHE A 354 13.72 -14.73 20.06
N ALA A 355 13.47 -15.77 20.84
CA ALA A 355 12.54 -16.82 20.46
C ALA A 355 11.09 -16.33 20.58
N VAL A 356 10.26 -16.72 19.61
CA VAL A 356 8.81 -16.49 19.62
C VAL A 356 8.13 -17.85 19.87
N PRO A 357 7.15 -17.96 20.77
CA PRO A 357 6.45 -19.22 21.04
C PRO A 357 5.93 -19.87 19.74
N ALA A 358 5.97 -21.20 19.68
CA ALA A 358 5.42 -21.93 18.55
C ALA A 358 3.91 -21.67 18.41
N GLY A 359 3.47 -21.34 17.21
CA GLY A 359 2.09 -21.00 16.91
C GLY A 359 1.95 -20.26 15.59
N GLU A 360 0.75 -19.90 15.28
CA GLU A 360 0.42 -19.15 14.08
C GLU A 360 -0.55 -18.00 14.37
N VAL A 361 -0.44 -16.94 13.63
CA VAL A 361 -1.32 -15.77 13.76
C VAL A 361 -1.57 -15.12 12.41
N PHE A 362 -2.79 -14.68 12.19
CA PHE A 362 -3.12 -13.70 11.17
C PHE A 362 -3.50 -12.38 11.85
N GLN A 363 -2.87 -11.31 11.42
CA GLN A 363 -3.19 -9.96 11.87
C GLN A 363 -3.40 -9.07 10.66
N ALA A 364 -4.54 -8.42 10.59
CA ALA A 364 -4.87 -7.46 9.55
C ALA A 364 -4.97 -6.05 10.12
N ILE A 365 -4.73 -5.07 9.26
CA ILE A 365 -4.94 -3.64 9.49
C ILE A 365 -5.53 -2.98 8.25
N GLU A 366 -6.10 -1.80 8.40
CA GLU A 366 -6.50 -0.94 7.29
C GLU A 366 -5.31 -0.08 6.84
N SER A 367 -4.68 -0.46 5.72
CA SER A 367 -3.67 0.37 5.05
C SER A 367 -4.34 1.46 4.19
N PRO A 368 -3.59 2.45 3.67
CA PRO A 368 -4.15 3.44 2.74
C PRO A 368 -4.82 2.86 1.49
N ARG A 369 -4.44 1.64 1.11
CA ARG A 369 -4.95 0.91 -0.07
C ARG A 369 -6.05 -0.09 0.24
N GLY A 370 -6.20 -0.43 1.51
CA GLY A 370 -7.20 -1.39 1.98
C GLY A 370 -6.65 -2.36 3.02
N GLU A 371 -7.30 -3.49 3.17
CA GLU A 371 -6.91 -4.51 4.14
C GLU A 371 -5.54 -5.09 3.78
N MET A 372 -4.60 -4.93 4.68
CA MET A 372 -3.29 -5.56 4.65
C MET A 372 -3.16 -6.50 5.83
N GLY A 373 -2.65 -7.72 5.60
CA GLY A 373 -2.53 -8.73 6.63
C GLY A 373 -1.21 -9.48 6.59
N TYR A 374 -0.68 -9.83 7.76
CA TYR A 374 0.47 -10.71 7.92
C TYR A 374 0.04 -12.00 8.59
N TYR A 375 0.30 -13.12 7.91
CA TYR A 375 0.20 -14.45 8.47
C TYR A 375 1.61 -14.92 8.84
N VAL A 376 1.84 -15.13 10.12
CA VAL A 376 3.14 -15.48 10.67
C VAL A 376 3.05 -16.80 11.39
N VAL A 377 3.93 -17.74 11.02
CA VAL A 377 4.07 -19.03 11.69
C VAL A 377 5.41 -19.07 12.41
N SER A 378 5.40 -19.44 13.67
CA SER A 378 6.59 -19.65 14.51
C SER A 378 6.72 -21.12 14.90
N ASP A 379 7.93 -21.64 14.84
CA ASP A 379 8.30 -22.98 15.32
C ASP A 379 8.95 -22.98 16.72
N GLY A 380 8.97 -21.84 17.39
CA GLY A 380 9.61 -21.64 18.69
C GLY A 380 11.05 -21.15 18.60
N THR A 381 11.57 -20.87 17.39
CA THR A 381 12.92 -20.33 17.17
C THR A 381 12.95 -18.81 17.13
N ALA A 382 14.12 -18.22 16.93
CA ALA A 382 14.30 -16.78 16.77
C ALA A 382 14.01 -16.27 15.34
N LYS A 383 13.64 -17.17 14.42
CA LYS A 383 13.30 -16.84 13.04
C LYS A 383 11.89 -17.32 12.74
N PRO A 384 11.11 -16.55 11.96
CA PRO A 384 9.80 -17.04 11.54
C PRO A 384 9.95 -18.25 10.61
N TYR A 385 9.14 -19.29 10.85
CA TYR A 385 9.05 -20.44 9.96
C TYR A 385 8.40 -20.09 8.63
N ARG A 386 7.34 -19.25 8.67
CA ARG A 386 6.68 -18.73 7.48
C ARG A 386 6.17 -17.31 7.74
N VAL A 387 6.36 -16.43 6.76
CA VAL A 387 5.69 -15.12 6.70
C VAL A 387 4.98 -15.04 5.36
N HIS A 388 3.66 -14.84 5.39
CA HIS A 388 2.86 -14.60 4.20
C HIS A 388 2.16 -13.25 4.33
N MET A 389 2.13 -12.48 3.25
CA MET A 389 1.62 -11.12 3.20
C MET A 389 0.39 -11.06 2.29
N ARG A 390 -0.77 -10.79 2.88
CA ARG A 390 -1.97 -10.44 2.12
C ARG A 390 -1.93 -8.94 1.87
N ASN A 391 -1.74 -8.56 0.62
CA ASN A 391 -1.64 -7.15 0.22
C ASN A 391 -2.86 -6.73 -0.59
N PRO A 392 -3.42 -5.53 -0.34
CA PRO A 392 -4.63 -5.06 -1.03
C PRO A 392 -4.41 -4.80 -2.52
N SER A 393 -3.25 -4.27 -2.93
CA SER A 393 -2.95 -3.98 -4.33
C SER A 393 -2.99 -5.21 -5.23
N PHE A 394 -2.55 -6.39 -4.72
CA PHE A 394 -2.58 -7.64 -5.47
C PHE A 394 -4.02 -8.07 -5.81
N ALA A 395 -4.93 -8.02 -4.82
CA ALA A 395 -6.34 -8.35 -5.03
C ALA A 395 -7.04 -7.31 -5.93
N THR A 396 -6.76 -6.02 -5.70
CA THR A 396 -7.39 -4.94 -6.47
C THR A 396 -6.95 -4.94 -7.95
N LEU A 397 -5.73 -5.39 -8.25
CA LEU A 397 -5.25 -5.50 -9.62
C LEU A 397 -6.06 -6.51 -10.44
N GLN A 398 -6.60 -7.56 -9.83
CA GLN A 398 -7.46 -8.54 -10.52
C GLN A 398 -8.76 -7.90 -11.04
N ALA A 399 -9.28 -6.86 -10.37
CA ALA A 399 -10.49 -6.17 -10.79
C ALA A 399 -10.26 -5.26 -12.02
N LEU A 400 -9.01 -5.05 -12.44
CA LEU A 400 -8.69 -4.14 -13.54
C LEU A 400 -9.34 -4.55 -14.86
N GLU A 401 -9.35 -5.84 -15.18
CA GLU A 401 -10.02 -6.35 -16.40
C GLU A 401 -11.52 -6.01 -16.40
N THR A 402 -12.21 -6.30 -15.29
CA THR A 402 -13.65 -6.01 -15.14
C THR A 402 -13.95 -4.52 -15.32
N MET A 403 -13.11 -3.65 -14.78
CA MET A 403 -13.27 -2.20 -14.85
C MET A 403 -12.95 -1.61 -16.23
N CYS A 404 -12.06 -2.25 -17.01
CA CYS A 404 -11.59 -1.73 -18.29
C CYS A 404 -12.28 -2.29 -19.50
N LYS A 405 -12.88 -3.49 -19.41
CA LYS A 405 -13.51 -4.16 -20.55
C LYS A 405 -14.64 -3.34 -21.17
N GLY A 406 -14.59 -3.14 -22.49
CA GLY A 406 -15.55 -2.33 -23.24
C GLY A 406 -15.32 -0.81 -23.12
N ARG A 407 -14.22 -0.38 -22.47
CA ARG A 407 -13.82 1.04 -22.33
C ARG A 407 -12.73 1.40 -23.34
N LEU A 408 -12.44 2.68 -23.44
CA LEU A 408 -11.36 3.17 -24.30
C LEU A 408 -9.98 2.88 -23.70
N LEU A 409 -8.99 2.68 -24.53
CA LEU A 409 -7.58 2.57 -24.12
C LEU A 409 -7.14 3.71 -23.19
N ALA A 410 -7.61 4.93 -23.47
CA ALA A 410 -7.34 6.09 -22.62
C ALA A 410 -7.94 5.95 -21.23
N ASP A 411 -9.05 5.23 -21.03
CA ASP A 411 -9.68 5.03 -19.73
C ASP A 411 -8.89 4.06 -18.85
N VAL A 412 -8.13 3.14 -19.44
CA VAL A 412 -7.24 2.21 -18.71
C VAL A 412 -6.28 2.98 -17.80
N VAL A 413 -5.72 4.09 -18.26
CA VAL A 413 -4.84 4.97 -17.47
C VAL A 413 -5.57 5.54 -16.25
N SER A 414 -6.80 6.05 -16.45
CA SER A 414 -7.61 6.60 -15.36
C SER A 414 -7.96 5.52 -14.33
N VAL A 415 -8.29 4.31 -14.78
CA VAL A 415 -8.65 3.18 -13.90
C VAL A 415 -7.44 2.74 -13.09
N ILE A 416 -6.26 2.53 -13.72
CA ILE A 416 -5.02 2.17 -13.03
C ILE A 416 -4.69 3.21 -11.94
N GLY A 417 -4.68 4.49 -12.30
CA GLY A 417 -4.44 5.57 -11.33
C GLY A 417 -5.43 5.57 -10.17
N SER A 418 -6.70 5.18 -10.42
CA SER A 418 -7.74 5.19 -9.40
C SER A 418 -7.63 4.07 -8.36
N ILE A 419 -7.04 2.93 -8.70
CA ILE A 419 -6.89 1.79 -7.79
C ILE A 419 -5.66 1.90 -6.89
N ASP A 420 -4.80 2.90 -7.11
CA ASP A 420 -3.64 3.22 -6.24
C ASP A 420 -2.76 2.01 -5.93
N ILE A 421 -2.37 1.27 -6.95
CA ILE A 421 -1.52 0.09 -6.78
C ILE A 421 -0.07 0.47 -6.50
N VAL A 422 0.61 -0.34 -5.69
CA VAL A 422 2.07 -0.32 -5.50
C VAL A 422 2.65 -1.67 -5.88
N LEU A 423 3.61 -1.65 -6.79
CA LEU A 423 4.15 -2.89 -7.37
C LEU A 423 4.97 -3.71 -6.35
N GLY A 424 5.55 -3.06 -5.34
CA GLY A 424 6.19 -3.76 -4.23
C GLY A 424 5.21 -4.63 -3.43
N GLU A 425 3.95 -4.20 -3.25
CA GLU A 425 2.90 -5.02 -2.64
C GLU A 425 2.43 -6.16 -3.54
N ILE A 426 2.42 -5.93 -4.84
CA ILE A 426 1.95 -6.93 -5.82
C ILE A 426 2.98 -8.03 -5.96
N ASP A 427 4.23 -7.68 -6.17
CA ASP A 427 5.30 -8.62 -6.52
C ASP A 427 5.96 -9.27 -5.30
N ARG A 428 6.04 -8.61 -4.14
CA ARG A 428 6.59 -9.05 -2.83
C ARG A 428 8.01 -9.56 -2.84
#